data_348799a6b76d8b59b93930cfba1db5cd
#
_entry.id   348799a6b76d8b59b93930cfba1db5cd
#
_cell.length_a   1.000
_cell.length_b   1.000
_cell.length_c   1.000
_cell.angle_alpha   90.00
_cell.angle_beta   90.00
_cell.angle_gamma   90.00
#
_symmetry.space_group_name_H-M   'P 1'
#
loop_
_entity.id
_entity.type
_entity.pdbx_description
1 polymer ?
#
loop_
_entity_poly.entity_id
_entity_poly.type
_entity_poly.pdbx_seq_one_letter_code
_entity_poly.pdbx_strand_id
1 'polypeptide(L)'
;MQLHLSASCWLPSVAAVRVYYFHRTVRCGDCLRIDQMSSETLKETFHQELTDGHLEWRPTNLDLPENTHFMFDYDLNANELVVVRDDGKQPVFNKLPEVWELVYHPAKFCSMLIDLVREQLAQPN
;
A
#
# COMPACT_ATOMS: atom_id res chain seq x y z
N MET A 1 -19.43 26.77 2.51
CA MET A 1 -19.30 26.08 2.12
C MET A 1 -18.27 25.67 1.30
N GLN A 2 -18.09 25.72 0.32
CA GLN A 2 -17.13 25.19 -0.55
C GLN A 2 -15.78 25.73 -0.40
N LEU A 3 -15.58 26.74 0.34
CA LEU A 3 -14.30 27.39 0.49
C LEU A 3 -13.26 26.51 1.15
N HIS A 4 -13.69 25.67 2.08
CA HIS A 4 -12.74 24.79 2.73
C HIS A 4 -12.26 23.70 1.79
N LEU A 5 -13.01 23.38 0.75
CA LEU A 5 -12.53 22.45 -0.26
C LEU A 5 -11.37 23.01 -1.03
N SER A 6 -11.40 24.31 -1.30
CA SER A 6 -10.27 24.94 -1.97
C SER A 6 -9.01 24.85 -1.14
N ALA A 7 -9.15 25.05 0.16
CA ALA A 7 -7.99 24.93 1.05
C ALA A 7 -7.41 23.52 1.01
N SER A 8 -8.25 22.51 0.95
CA SER A 8 -7.79 21.12 0.85
C SER A 8 -7.00 20.88 -0.41
N CYS A 9 -7.35 21.53 -1.50
CA CYS A 9 -6.65 21.35 -2.76
C CYS A 9 -5.25 21.95 -2.75
N TRP A 10 -4.99 22.84 -1.82
CA TRP A 10 -3.68 23.49 -1.76
C TRP A 10 -2.65 22.68 -1.01
N LEU A 11 -3.09 21.86 -0.08
CA LEU A 11 -2.17 21.07 0.75
C LEU A 11 -1.73 19.84 0.01
N PRO A 12 -0.46 19.46 0.16
CA PRO A 12 -0.02 18.16 -0.37
C PRO A 12 -0.89 17.10 0.23
N SER A 13 -1.53 16.34 -0.62
CA SER A 13 -2.39 15.26 -0.18
C SER A 13 -1.53 14.07 0.20
N VAL A 14 -1.51 13.72 1.48
CA VAL A 14 -0.89 12.49 1.94
C VAL A 14 -2.03 11.53 2.23
N ALA A 15 -2.08 10.42 1.50
CA ALA A 15 -3.11 9.43 1.70
C ALA A 15 -2.97 8.83 3.09
N ALA A 16 -4.10 8.67 3.80
CA ALA A 16 -4.10 8.08 5.13
C ALA A 16 -3.69 6.61 5.08
N VAL A 17 -3.98 5.93 3.97
CA VAL A 17 -3.63 4.52 3.79
C VAL A 17 -2.79 4.39 2.53
N ARG A 18 -1.66 3.73 2.66
CA ARG A 18 -0.77 3.44 1.53
C ARG A 18 -0.45 1.96 1.53
N VAL A 19 -0.52 1.36 0.35
CA VAL A 19 -0.11 -0.02 0.16
C VAL A 19 1.18 0.01 -0.64
N TYR A 20 2.25 -0.46 -0.01
CA TYR A 20 3.55 -0.57 -0.67
C TYR A 20 3.80 -2.01 -1.05
N TYR A 21 4.36 -2.21 -2.24
CA TYR A 21 5.06 -3.46 -2.51
C TYR A 21 6.53 -3.12 -2.70
N PHE A 22 7.33 -3.48 -1.70
CA PHE A 22 8.77 -3.24 -1.73
C PHE A 22 9.45 -4.38 -2.46
N HIS A 23 10.19 -4.03 -3.49
CA HIS A 23 10.85 -5.01 -4.34
C HIS A 23 12.25 -4.54 -4.72
N ARG A 24 12.98 -5.41 -5.38
CA ARG A 24 14.31 -5.10 -5.90
C ARG A 24 14.22 -4.92 -7.42
N THR A 25 15.33 -4.46 -8.03
CA THR A 25 15.39 -4.31 -9.49
C THR A 25 15.23 -5.65 -10.16
N VAL A 26 15.91 -6.68 -9.64
CA VAL A 26 15.77 -8.04 -10.17
C VAL A 26 14.53 -8.66 -9.56
N ARG A 27 13.58 -9.07 -10.43
CA ARG A 27 12.28 -9.55 -10.03
C ARG A 27 12.13 -11.03 -10.35
N CYS A 28 11.66 -11.83 -9.40
CA CYS A 28 11.32 -13.23 -9.63
C CYS A 28 9.88 -13.34 -10.15
N GLY A 29 9.48 -14.55 -10.61
CA GLY A 29 8.11 -14.75 -11.10
C GLY A 29 7.06 -14.48 -10.02
N ASP A 30 7.28 -14.95 -8.80
CA ASP A 30 6.35 -14.71 -7.70
C ASP A 30 6.32 -13.24 -7.32
N CYS A 31 7.46 -12.55 -7.39
CA CYS A 31 7.54 -11.11 -7.14
C CYS A 31 6.63 -10.33 -8.09
N LEU A 32 6.70 -10.67 -9.37
CA LEU A 32 5.87 -10.02 -10.39
C LEU A 32 4.40 -10.35 -10.18
N ARG A 33 4.11 -11.57 -9.79
CA ARG A 33 2.73 -12.00 -9.56
C ARG A 33 2.10 -11.29 -8.37
N ILE A 34 2.85 -11.14 -7.27
CA ILE A 34 2.38 -10.39 -6.10
C ILE A 34 2.09 -8.95 -6.49
N ASP A 35 2.98 -8.33 -7.24
CA ASP A 35 2.79 -6.96 -7.72
C ASP A 35 1.51 -6.86 -8.55
N GLN A 36 1.35 -7.73 -9.53
CA GLN A 36 0.21 -7.69 -10.43
C GLN A 36 -1.11 -7.96 -9.69
N MET A 37 -1.15 -8.98 -8.85
CA MET A 37 -2.36 -9.32 -8.10
C MET A 37 -2.75 -8.19 -7.14
N SER A 38 -1.77 -7.58 -6.48
CA SER A 38 -2.02 -6.45 -5.59
C SER A 38 -2.58 -5.27 -6.35
N SER A 39 -1.93 -4.93 -7.46
CA SER A 39 -2.34 -3.80 -8.29
C SER A 39 -3.78 -3.99 -8.80
N GLU A 40 -4.08 -5.16 -9.34
CA GLU A 40 -5.40 -5.44 -9.90
C GLU A 40 -6.48 -5.43 -8.81
N THR A 41 -6.19 -6.07 -7.68
CA THR A 41 -7.13 -6.12 -6.57
C THR A 41 -7.49 -4.72 -6.07
N LEU A 42 -6.48 -3.89 -5.89
CA LEU A 42 -6.70 -2.52 -5.40
C LEU A 42 -7.45 -1.68 -6.42
N LYS A 43 -7.10 -1.78 -7.68
CA LYS A 43 -7.74 -0.99 -8.73
C LYS A 43 -9.20 -1.39 -8.93
N GLU A 44 -9.49 -2.67 -8.84
CA GLU A 44 -10.85 -3.16 -9.03
C GLU A 44 -11.73 -2.88 -7.82
N THR A 45 -11.21 -3.08 -6.62
CA THR A 45 -12.00 -2.98 -5.40
C THR A 45 -12.06 -1.55 -4.85
N PHE A 46 -10.96 -0.81 -4.96
CA PHE A 46 -10.82 0.50 -4.33
C PHE A 46 -10.59 1.60 -5.35
N HIS A 47 -11.17 1.47 -6.52
CA HIS A 47 -11.01 2.46 -7.59
C HIS A 47 -11.32 3.88 -7.11
N GLN A 48 -12.42 4.04 -6.36
CA GLN A 48 -12.86 5.34 -5.88
C GLN A 48 -11.82 5.94 -4.93
N GLU A 49 -11.36 5.15 -3.97
CA GLU A 49 -10.41 5.61 -2.97
C GLU A 49 -9.05 5.94 -3.59
N LEU A 50 -8.64 5.19 -4.60
CA LEU A 50 -7.43 5.50 -5.35
C LEU A 50 -7.58 6.81 -6.13
N THR A 51 -8.75 7.02 -6.71
CA THR A 51 -9.02 8.21 -7.52
C THR A 51 -9.05 9.46 -6.66
N ASP A 52 -9.69 9.41 -5.50
CA ASP A 52 -9.82 10.61 -4.67
C ASP A 52 -8.69 10.75 -3.64
N GLY A 53 -7.69 9.88 -3.68
CA GLY A 53 -6.48 10.06 -2.91
C GLY A 53 -6.53 9.56 -1.48
N HIS A 54 -7.60 8.86 -1.07
CA HIS A 54 -7.66 8.28 0.27
C HIS A 54 -6.75 7.07 0.41
N LEU A 55 -6.45 6.42 -0.70
CA LEU A 55 -5.60 5.24 -0.76
C LEU A 55 -4.56 5.43 -1.86
N GLU A 56 -3.33 5.01 -1.60
CA GLU A 56 -2.28 4.99 -2.62
C GLU A 56 -1.72 3.60 -2.78
N TRP A 57 -1.43 3.23 -4.02
CA TRP A 57 -0.71 2.01 -4.37
C TRP A 57 0.69 2.42 -4.80
N ARG A 58 1.71 1.93 -4.10
CA ARG A 58 3.09 2.37 -4.30
C ARG A 58 4.06 1.19 -4.42
N PRO A 59 4.18 0.58 -5.61
CA PRO A 59 5.27 -0.37 -5.83
C PRO A 59 6.58 0.42 -5.77
N THR A 60 7.53 -0.04 -4.97
CA THR A 60 8.70 0.75 -4.59
C THR A 60 9.96 -0.09 -4.68
N ASN A 61 10.92 0.37 -5.49
CA ASN A 61 12.18 -0.33 -5.70
C ASN A 61 13.19 0.06 -4.61
N LEU A 62 13.53 -0.89 -3.75
CA LEU A 62 14.44 -0.67 -2.63
C LEU A 62 15.90 -0.45 -3.07
N ASP A 63 16.23 -0.83 -4.29
CA ASP A 63 17.59 -0.63 -4.80
C ASP A 63 17.89 0.82 -5.15
N LEU A 64 16.85 1.66 -5.29
CA LEU A 64 17.05 3.07 -5.55
C LEU A 64 17.46 3.78 -4.27
N PRO A 65 18.50 4.64 -4.31
CA PRO A 65 19.02 5.28 -3.09
C PRO A 65 17.97 6.05 -2.29
N GLU A 66 17.06 6.72 -2.98
CA GLU A 66 16.01 7.50 -2.31
C GLU A 66 15.02 6.64 -1.54
N ASN A 67 14.99 5.33 -1.79
CA ASN A 67 14.06 4.41 -1.14
C ASN A 67 14.69 3.55 -0.06
N THR A 68 16.01 3.67 0.15
CA THR A 68 16.71 2.83 1.11
C THR A 68 16.20 2.98 2.53
N HIS A 69 15.74 4.17 2.90
CA HIS A 69 15.25 4.44 4.25
C HIS A 69 14.05 3.57 4.63
N PHE A 70 13.27 3.11 3.66
CA PHE A 70 12.12 2.27 3.94
C PHE A 70 12.48 0.97 4.65
N MET A 71 13.71 0.47 4.43
CA MET A 71 14.17 -0.75 5.09
C MET A 71 14.22 -0.57 6.62
N PHE A 72 14.55 0.64 7.06
CA PHE A 72 14.58 0.96 8.49
C PHE A 72 13.19 1.37 8.97
N ASP A 73 12.47 2.17 8.18
CA ASP A 73 11.17 2.69 8.58
C ASP A 73 10.18 1.58 8.88
N TYR A 74 10.22 0.49 8.11
CA TYR A 74 9.25 -0.61 8.23
C TYR A 74 9.91 -1.94 8.59
N ASP A 75 11.18 -1.93 8.98
CA ASP A 75 11.89 -3.13 9.40
C ASP A 75 11.84 -4.23 8.33
N LEU A 76 12.24 -3.87 7.12
CA LEU A 76 12.15 -4.80 5.99
C LEU A 76 13.39 -5.69 5.91
N ASN A 77 13.17 -6.98 5.68
CA ASN A 77 14.24 -7.95 5.49
C ASN A 77 14.37 -8.40 4.03
N ALA A 78 13.29 -8.28 3.28
CA ALA A 78 13.19 -8.79 1.92
C ALA A 78 12.12 -8.01 1.19
N ASN A 79 11.71 -8.49 0.02
CA ASN A 79 10.57 -7.93 -0.69
C ASN A 79 9.32 -8.18 0.15
N GLU A 80 8.52 -7.16 0.38
CA GLU A 80 7.37 -7.28 1.25
C GLU A 80 6.22 -6.42 0.78
N LEU A 81 5.00 -6.91 1.00
CA LEU A 81 3.78 -6.12 0.85
C LEU A 81 3.44 -5.55 2.22
N VAL A 82 3.28 -4.24 2.29
CA VAL A 82 3.07 -3.53 3.56
C VAL A 82 1.91 -2.56 3.41
N VAL A 83 0.96 -2.63 4.34
CA VAL A 83 -0.14 -1.66 4.39
C VAL A 83 0.14 -0.70 5.53
N VAL A 84 0.22 0.58 5.21
CA VAL A 84 0.56 1.64 6.15
C VAL A 84 -0.64 2.54 6.33
N ARG A 85 -0.97 2.81 7.59
CA ARG A 85 -1.94 3.85 7.93
C ARG A 85 -1.19 4.98 8.61
N ASP A 86 -1.34 6.17 8.06
CA ASP A 86 -0.68 7.37 8.58
C ASP A 86 -1.70 8.49 8.67
N ASP A 87 -2.09 8.83 9.87
CA ASP A 87 -3.07 9.88 10.14
C ASP A 87 -2.41 11.19 10.59
N GLY A 88 -1.11 11.35 10.33
CA GLY A 88 -0.35 12.52 10.75
C GLY A 88 0.29 12.37 12.11
N LYS A 89 0.06 11.24 12.76
CA LYS A 89 0.71 10.90 14.02
C LYS A 89 1.77 9.85 13.72
N GLN A 90 1.97 8.90 14.61
CA GLN A 90 2.91 7.83 14.36
C GLN A 90 2.29 6.81 13.40
N PRO A 91 2.93 6.53 12.26
CA PRO A 91 2.38 5.57 11.32
C PRO A 91 2.28 4.17 11.92
N VAL A 92 1.22 3.47 11.55
CA VAL A 92 1.03 2.07 11.90
C VAL A 92 1.20 1.27 10.61
N PHE A 93 2.04 0.24 10.64
CA PHE A 93 2.26 -0.56 9.45
C PHE A 93 2.02 -2.04 9.73
N ASN A 94 1.50 -2.71 8.70
CA ASN A 94 1.18 -4.13 8.75
C ASN A 94 1.93 -4.81 7.60
N LYS A 95 2.93 -5.63 7.94
CA LYS A 95 3.65 -6.41 6.95
C LYS A 95 2.87 -7.69 6.67
N LEU A 96 2.86 -8.11 5.43
CA LEU A 96 2.07 -9.27 4.99
C LEU A 96 2.99 -10.38 4.46
N PRO A 97 3.74 -11.05 5.33
CA PRO A 97 4.65 -12.11 4.88
C PRO A 97 3.92 -13.28 4.25
N GLU A 98 2.66 -13.49 4.59
CA GLU A 98 1.86 -14.59 4.06
C GLU A 98 1.62 -14.49 2.55
N VAL A 99 1.91 -13.34 1.91
CA VAL A 99 1.68 -13.21 0.47
C VAL A 99 2.52 -14.19 -0.35
N TRP A 100 3.69 -14.57 0.18
CA TRP A 100 4.56 -15.53 -0.51
C TRP A 100 3.93 -16.91 -0.64
N GLU A 101 3.04 -17.24 0.27
CA GLU A 101 2.27 -18.48 0.21
C GLU A 101 0.95 -18.26 -0.51
N LEU A 102 0.27 -17.15 -0.20
CA LEU A 102 -1.04 -16.88 -0.76
C LEU A 102 -1.00 -16.54 -2.25
N VAL A 103 0.16 -16.23 -2.79
CA VAL A 103 0.29 -15.96 -4.24
C VAL A 103 -0.20 -17.15 -5.08
N TYR A 104 -0.21 -18.37 -4.49
CA TYR A 104 -0.71 -19.57 -5.15
C TYR A 104 -2.19 -19.82 -4.87
N HIS A 105 -2.83 -18.92 -4.12
CA HIS A 105 -4.25 -19.03 -3.75
C HIS A 105 -4.91 -17.66 -3.99
N PRO A 106 -5.17 -17.32 -5.26
CA PRO A 106 -5.59 -15.95 -5.62
C PRO A 106 -6.80 -15.41 -4.86
N ALA A 107 -7.81 -16.24 -4.63
CA ALA A 107 -9.00 -15.78 -3.92
C ALA A 107 -8.68 -15.40 -2.47
N LYS A 108 -7.82 -16.18 -1.82
CA LYS A 108 -7.42 -15.89 -0.44
C LYS A 108 -6.51 -14.66 -0.39
N PHE A 109 -5.62 -14.52 -1.36
CA PHE A 109 -4.76 -13.36 -1.47
C PHE A 109 -5.61 -12.08 -1.56
N CYS A 110 -6.55 -12.07 -2.49
CA CYS A 110 -7.41 -10.90 -2.70
C CYS A 110 -8.25 -10.61 -1.45
N SER A 111 -8.86 -11.61 -0.84
CA SER A 111 -9.65 -11.42 0.38
C SER A 111 -8.83 -10.82 1.50
N MET A 112 -7.64 -11.36 1.72
CA MET A 112 -6.76 -10.87 2.78
C MET A 112 -6.40 -9.41 2.57
N LEU A 113 -6.01 -9.05 1.36
CA LEU A 113 -5.62 -7.68 1.05
C LEU A 113 -6.81 -6.72 1.15
N ILE A 114 -7.95 -7.11 0.60
CA ILE A 114 -9.17 -6.31 0.63
C ILE A 114 -9.61 -6.05 2.06
N ASP A 115 -9.64 -7.11 2.89
CA ASP A 115 -10.10 -6.98 4.26
C ASP A 115 -9.19 -6.05 5.07
N LEU A 116 -7.88 -6.20 4.91
CA LEU A 116 -6.94 -5.35 5.65
C LEU A 116 -7.02 -3.89 5.21
N VAL A 117 -7.06 -3.64 3.91
CA VAL A 117 -7.14 -2.27 3.40
C VAL A 117 -8.46 -1.63 3.83
N ARG A 118 -9.55 -2.37 3.74
CA ARG A 118 -10.87 -1.87 4.14
C ARG A 118 -10.89 -1.53 5.62
N GLU A 119 -10.27 -2.38 6.45
CA GLU A 119 -10.15 -2.12 7.87
C GLU A 119 -9.36 -0.85 8.15
N GLN A 120 -8.25 -0.65 7.47
CA GLN A 120 -7.44 0.54 7.67
C GLN A 120 -8.13 1.81 7.18
N LEU A 121 -8.85 1.73 6.08
CA LEU A 121 -9.62 2.88 5.57
C LEU A 121 -10.74 3.28 6.51
N ALA A 122 -11.28 2.34 7.27
CA ALA A 122 -12.39 2.59 8.18
C ALA A 122 -11.97 3.16 9.53
N GLN A 123 -10.66 3.20 9.83
CA GLN A 123 -10.20 3.72 11.11
C GLN A 123 -10.47 5.22 11.22
N PRO A 124 -10.95 5.70 12.38
CA PRO A 124 -11.13 7.14 12.57
C PRO A 124 -9.78 7.83 12.69
N ASN A 125 -9.74 9.06 12.26
CA ASN A 125 -8.55 9.90 12.38
C ASN A 125 -8.50 10.56 13.75
#